data_b1286095b9ad510440181a1a544a37de
#
_entry.id   b1286095b9ad510440181a1a544a37de
#
_cell.length_a   1.000
_cell.length_b   1.000
_cell.length_c   1.000
_cell.angle_alpha   90.00
_cell.angle_beta   90.00
_cell.angle_gamma   90.00
#
_symmetry.space_group_name_H-M   'P 1'
#
loop_
_entity.id
_entity.type
_entity.pdbx_description
1 polymer ?
#
loop_
_entity_poly.entity_id
_entity_poly.type
_entity_poly.pdbx_seq_one_letter_code
_entity_poly.pdbx_strand_id
1 'polypeptide(L)'
;SNTRSIAIVGVGGQGTVLTSDILIEGLVDLGFDVKKTEQHGLSQQDGSVNCMVKYGDAVYAPIIADGEADVVVAFEKIEALRWLKLLKAGGTLIVNDNEILPIPVKMGKASYPHDAIEQL
;
A
#
# COMPACT_ATOMS: atom_id res chain seq x y z
N SER A 1 -17.78 11.29 -9.18
CA SER A 1 -17.78 10.72 -7.83
C SER A 1 -16.65 11.31 -7.01
N ASN A 2 -16.91 11.60 -5.75
CA ASN A 2 -15.92 12.16 -4.84
C ASN A 2 -15.17 11.09 -4.05
N THR A 3 -15.26 9.84 -4.48
CA THR A 3 -14.57 8.74 -3.79
C THR A 3 -13.07 8.82 -4.05
N ARG A 4 -12.30 8.69 -2.97
CA ARG A 4 -10.84 8.65 -3.02
C ARG A 4 -10.35 7.28 -2.58
N SER A 5 -9.20 6.87 -3.10
CA SER A 5 -8.66 5.54 -2.86
C SER A 5 -7.20 5.65 -2.45
N ILE A 6 -6.87 5.00 -1.33
CA ILE A 6 -5.51 4.97 -0.79
C ILE A 6 -5.10 3.52 -0.59
N ALA A 7 -4.00 3.12 -1.19
CA ALA A 7 -3.41 1.81 -0.93
C ALA A 7 -2.21 1.98 -0.01
N ILE A 8 -2.15 1.20 1.06
CA ILE A 8 -1.06 1.20 2.02
C ILE A 8 -0.44 -0.18 1.98
N VAL A 9 0.81 -0.26 1.56
CA VAL A 9 1.47 -1.54 1.28
C VAL A 9 2.79 -1.63 2.03
N GLY A 10 3.16 -2.83 2.40
CA GLY A 10 4.40 -3.07 3.12
C GLY A 10 4.62 -4.54 3.40
N VAL A 11 5.51 -4.82 4.31
CA VAL A 11 5.81 -6.16 4.79
C VAL A 11 5.31 -6.29 6.24
N GLY A 12 5.01 -7.49 6.67
CA GLY A 12 4.54 -7.72 8.03
C GLY A 12 5.48 -7.10 9.06
N GLY A 13 4.90 -6.50 10.10
CA GLY A 13 5.66 -5.88 11.19
C GLY A 13 6.09 -4.44 10.94
N GLN A 14 5.76 -3.85 9.81
CA GLN A 14 6.12 -2.46 9.49
C GLN A 14 5.08 -1.42 9.92
N GLY A 15 3.98 -1.85 10.51
CA GLY A 15 2.93 -0.93 10.92
C GLY A 15 1.93 -0.57 9.82
N THR A 16 1.89 -1.32 8.73
CA THR A 16 0.98 -1.09 7.62
C THR A 16 -0.48 -1.09 8.09
N VAL A 17 -0.86 -2.09 8.87
CA VAL A 17 -2.23 -2.22 9.39
C VAL A 17 -2.53 -1.09 10.38
N LEU A 18 -1.60 -0.80 11.29
CA LEU A 18 -1.79 0.26 12.27
C LEU A 18 -1.97 1.61 11.57
N THR A 19 -1.16 1.90 10.55
CA THR A 19 -1.27 3.14 9.78
C THR A 19 -2.64 3.24 9.12
N SER A 20 -3.12 2.14 8.53
CA SER A 20 -4.44 2.15 7.90
C SER A 20 -5.54 2.38 8.92
N ASP A 21 -5.43 1.78 10.11
CA ASP A 21 -6.43 1.94 11.16
C ASP A 21 -6.48 3.39 11.66
N ILE A 22 -5.33 4.03 11.85
CA ILE A 22 -5.27 5.43 12.26
C ILE A 22 -5.88 6.33 11.18
N LEU A 23 -5.57 6.07 9.93
CA LEU A 23 -6.14 6.84 8.81
C LEU A 23 -7.66 6.71 8.78
N ILE A 24 -8.16 5.49 8.91
CA ILE A 24 -9.60 5.24 8.88
C ILE A 24 -10.30 5.96 10.02
N GLU A 25 -9.75 5.90 11.23
CA GLU A 25 -10.33 6.59 12.37
C GLU A 25 -10.43 8.09 12.11
N GLY A 26 -9.38 8.69 11.57
CA GLY A 26 -9.41 10.11 11.21
C GLY A 26 -10.45 10.45 10.15
N LEU A 27 -10.57 9.60 9.13
CA LEU A 27 -11.53 9.83 8.05
C LEU A 27 -12.97 9.68 8.54
N VAL A 28 -13.24 8.69 9.40
CA VAL A 28 -14.57 8.52 10.00
C VAL A 28 -14.91 9.73 10.87
N ASP A 29 -13.96 10.21 11.65
CA ASP A 29 -14.17 11.39 12.50
C ASP A 29 -14.48 12.64 11.68
N LEU A 30 -13.96 12.73 10.45
CA LEU A 30 -14.26 13.82 9.52
C LEU A 30 -15.62 13.66 8.82
N GLY A 31 -16.32 12.56 9.05
CA GLY A 31 -17.66 12.36 8.52
C GLY A 31 -17.71 11.59 7.19
N PHE A 32 -16.61 11.04 6.72
CA PHE A 32 -16.62 10.25 5.49
C PHE A 32 -17.19 8.84 5.71
N ASP A 33 -17.79 8.30 4.66
CA ASP A 33 -18.04 6.87 4.56
C ASP A 33 -16.72 6.22 4.16
N VAL A 34 -16.28 5.21 4.93
CA VAL A 34 -14.97 4.57 4.73
C VAL A 34 -15.15 3.07 4.64
N LYS A 35 -14.55 2.47 3.63
CA LYS A 35 -14.48 1.01 3.49
C LYS A 35 -13.01 0.61 3.41
N LYS A 36 -12.70 -0.53 4.00
CA LYS A 36 -11.34 -1.04 4.06
C LYS A 36 -11.31 -2.51 3.71
N THR A 37 -10.26 -2.94 3.01
CA THR A 37 -9.89 -4.34 2.90
C THR A 37 -8.43 -4.49 3.27
N GLU A 38 -8.09 -5.64 3.82
CA GLU A 38 -6.74 -5.96 4.26
C GLU A 38 -6.39 -7.34 3.70
N GLN A 39 -5.24 -7.43 3.03
CA GLN A 39 -4.80 -8.68 2.43
C GLN A 39 -3.38 -8.98 2.87
N HIS A 40 -3.13 -10.25 3.20
CA HIS A 40 -1.82 -10.72 3.61
C HIS A 40 -1.30 -11.71 2.59
N GLY A 41 0.02 -11.66 2.33
CA GLY A 41 0.67 -12.65 1.50
C GLY A 41 0.70 -14.02 2.18
N LEU A 42 1.16 -15.01 1.44
CA LEU A 42 1.15 -16.41 1.90
C LEU A 42 2.11 -16.64 3.08
N SER A 43 3.18 -15.87 3.18
CA SER A 43 4.10 -15.96 4.31
C SER A 43 3.55 -15.18 5.50
N GLN A 44 3.50 -15.82 6.67
CA GLN A 44 2.93 -15.18 7.85
C GLN A 44 3.88 -14.21 8.54
N GLN A 45 5.19 -14.35 8.33
CA GLN A 45 6.17 -13.51 9.04
C GLN A 45 6.67 -12.35 8.21
N ASP A 46 7.08 -12.62 6.98
CA ASP A 46 7.68 -11.62 6.09
C ASP A 46 6.85 -11.40 4.84
N GLY A 47 5.61 -11.85 4.86
CA GLY A 47 4.71 -11.70 3.74
C GLY A 47 4.27 -10.27 3.52
N SER A 48 3.94 -9.93 2.29
CA SER A 48 3.42 -8.62 1.97
C SER A 48 2.06 -8.41 2.63
N VAL A 49 1.79 -7.17 3.00
CA VAL A 49 0.52 -6.73 3.55
C VAL A 49 0.04 -5.55 2.72
N ASN A 50 -1.20 -5.60 2.24
CA ASN A 50 -1.78 -4.42 1.63
C ASN A 50 -3.12 -4.10 2.28
N CYS A 51 -3.33 -2.81 2.50
CA CYS A 51 -4.59 -2.28 3.00
C CYS A 51 -5.12 -1.32 1.95
N MET A 52 -6.34 -1.56 1.49
CA MET A 52 -7.00 -0.67 0.55
C MET A 52 -8.08 0.09 1.30
N VAL A 53 -8.04 1.42 1.22
CA VAL A 53 -8.98 2.31 1.89
C VAL A 53 -9.66 3.15 0.84
N LYS A 54 -10.99 3.10 0.80
CA LYS A 54 -11.80 4.02 0.00
C LYS A 54 -12.65 4.86 0.92
N TYR A 55 -12.72 6.15 0.62
CA TYR A 55 -13.52 7.06 1.41
C TYR A 55 -14.18 8.12 0.53
N GLY A 56 -15.27 8.64 0.99
CA GLY A 56 -16.04 9.65 0.27
C GLY A 56 -17.42 9.83 0.89
N ASP A 57 -18.34 10.38 0.10
CA ASP A 57 -19.71 10.58 0.56
C ASP A 57 -20.46 9.27 0.70
N ALA A 58 -20.24 8.34 -0.23
CA ALA A 58 -20.80 7.00 -0.19
C ALA A 58 -19.86 6.05 -0.90
N VAL A 59 -19.45 4.97 -0.23
CA VAL A 59 -18.52 4.00 -0.77
C VAL A 59 -19.19 2.62 -0.74
N TYR A 60 -19.20 1.95 -1.89
CA TYR A 60 -19.92 0.67 -2.03
C TYR A 60 -19.02 -0.54 -1.97
N ALA A 61 -17.74 -0.40 -2.32
CA ALA A 61 -16.80 -1.51 -2.29
C ALA A 61 -15.40 -1.02 -1.93
N PRO A 62 -14.63 -1.82 -1.15
CA PRO A 62 -13.30 -1.38 -0.70
C PRO A 62 -12.17 -1.70 -1.68
N ILE A 63 -12.43 -2.50 -2.73
CA ILE A 63 -11.37 -2.96 -3.63
C ILE A 63 -10.93 -1.83 -4.54
N ILE A 64 -9.63 -1.64 -4.65
CA ILE A 64 -9.01 -0.66 -5.55
C ILE A 64 -8.56 -1.42 -6.80
N ALA A 65 -9.07 -1.01 -7.96
CA ALA A 65 -8.66 -1.57 -9.23
C ALA A 65 -7.33 -0.96 -9.70
N ASP A 66 -6.68 -1.64 -10.64
CA ASP A 66 -5.46 -1.10 -11.25
C ASP A 66 -5.73 0.28 -11.85
N GLY A 67 -4.83 1.22 -11.56
CA GLY A 67 -4.97 2.58 -12.07
C GLY A 67 -5.99 3.45 -11.33
N GLU A 68 -6.51 2.99 -10.18
CA GLU A 68 -7.58 3.68 -9.47
C GLU A 68 -7.11 4.42 -8.21
N ALA A 69 -5.98 4.02 -7.63
CA ALA A 69 -5.52 4.61 -6.37
C ALA A 69 -5.07 6.06 -6.56
N ASP A 70 -5.62 6.95 -5.75
CA ASP A 70 -5.17 8.33 -5.71
C ASP A 70 -3.79 8.44 -5.05
N VAL A 71 -3.55 7.62 -4.04
CA VAL A 71 -2.30 7.59 -3.28
C VAL A 71 -1.91 6.15 -3.03
N VAL A 72 -0.64 5.84 -3.21
CA VAL A 72 -0.04 4.59 -2.76
C VAL A 72 1.03 4.95 -1.73
N VAL A 73 0.89 4.44 -0.51
CA VAL A 73 1.87 4.58 0.56
C VAL A 73 2.58 3.25 0.73
N ALA A 74 3.88 3.22 0.51
CA ALA A 74 4.66 1.99 0.59
C ALA A 74 5.73 2.10 1.67
N PHE A 75 5.75 1.14 2.58
CA PHE A 75 6.74 1.08 3.66
C PHE A 75 8.03 0.40 3.24
N GLU A 76 8.07 -0.15 2.01
CA GLU A 76 9.23 -0.88 1.50
C GLU A 76 9.28 -0.72 -0.02
N LYS A 77 10.49 -0.62 -0.57
CA LYS A 77 10.69 -0.28 -1.99
C LYS A 77 10.17 -1.34 -2.94
N ILE A 78 10.38 -2.62 -2.64
CA ILE A 78 9.91 -3.70 -3.50
C ILE A 78 8.39 -3.75 -3.52
N GLU A 79 7.76 -3.51 -2.37
CA GLU A 79 6.30 -3.45 -2.30
C GLU A 79 5.78 -2.24 -3.08
N ALA A 80 6.51 -1.13 -3.08
CA ALA A 80 6.14 0.02 -3.92
C ALA A 80 6.11 -0.37 -5.40
N LEU A 81 7.12 -1.09 -5.87
CA LEU A 81 7.14 -1.57 -7.26
C LEU A 81 6.02 -2.57 -7.53
N ARG A 82 5.79 -3.50 -6.61
CA ARG A 82 4.77 -4.53 -6.77
C ARG A 82 3.37 -3.92 -6.95
N TRP A 83 3.06 -2.87 -6.21
CA TRP A 83 1.72 -2.28 -6.17
C TRP A 83 1.58 -0.97 -6.96
N LEU A 84 2.65 -0.58 -7.67
CA LEU A 84 2.62 0.63 -8.48
C LEU A 84 1.47 0.62 -9.50
N LYS A 85 1.09 -0.56 -9.96
CA LYS A 85 -0.02 -0.73 -10.92
C LYS A 85 -1.34 -0.16 -10.43
N LEU A 86 -1.53 -0.05 -9.10
CA LEU A 86 -2.75 0.50 -8.54
C LEU A 86 -2.83 2.02 -8.71
N LEU A 87 -1.69 2.70 -8.85
CA LEU A 87 -1.65 4.15 -8.85
C LEU A 87 -2.24 4.71 -10.14
N LYS A 88 -3.17 5.65 -10.01
CA LYS A 88 -3.74 6.32 -11.17
C LYS A 88 -2.73 7.29 -11.78
N ALA A 89 -2.96 7.65 -13.06
CA ALA A 89 -2.18 8.70 -13.71
C ALA A 89 -2.32 10.00 -12.91
N GLY A 90 -1.19 10.63 -12.59
CA GLY A 90 -1.20 11.85 -11.77
C GLY A 90 -1.38 11.62 -10.27
N GLY A 91 -1.46 10.37 -9.83
CA GLY A 91 -1.56 10.05 -8.40
C GLY A 91 -0.25 10.27 -7.67
N THR A 92 -0.29 10.10 -6.35
CA THR A 92 0.86 10.34 -5.47
C THR A 92 1.38 9.04 -4.91
N LEU A 93 2.68 8.81 -5.03
CA LEU A 93 3.38 7.69 -4.42
C LEU A 93 4.24 8.20 -3.27
N ILE A 94 4.06 7.62 -2.09
CA ILE A 94 4.85 7.93 -0.91
C ILE A 94 5.59 6.65 -0.53
N VAL A 95 6.93 6.67 -0.54
CA VAL A 95 7.75 5.50 -0.27
C VAL A 95 8.66 5.79 0.91
N ASN A 96 8.61 4.91 1.90
CA ASN A 96 9.63 4.90 2.95
C ASN A 96 10.90 4.27 2.36
N ASP A 97 12.03 4.95 2.51
CA ASP A 97 13.30 4.52 1.95
C ASP A 97 13.95 3.42 2.80
N ASN A 98 13.16 2.43 3.18
CA ASN A 98 13.60 1.27 3.93
C ASN A 98 13.78 0.09 2.98
N GLU A 99 14.90 -0.59 3.09
CA GLU A 99 15.15 -1.80 2.31
C GLU A 99 15.08 -3.01 3.22
N ILE A 100 14.08 -3.86 3.00
CA ILE A 100 13.99 -5.16 3.64
C ILE A 100 14.27 -6.20 2.58
N LEU A 101 15.45 -6.83 2.67
CA LEU A 101 15.89 -7.76 1.64
C LEU A 101 15.09 -9.06 1.75
N PRO A 102 14.40 -9.48 0.67
CA PRO A 102 13.79 -10.79 0.63
C PRO A 102 14.83 -11.91 0.75
N ILE A 103 14.39 -13.09 1.18
CA ILE A 103 15.29 -14.23 1.36
C ILE A 103 16.11 -14.55 0.10
N PRO A 104 15.55 -14.56 -1.13
CA PRO A 104 16.35 -14.82 -2.32
C PRO A 104 17.49 -13.85 -2.53
N VAL A 105 17.30 -12.58 -2.17
CA VAL A 105 18.36 -11.57 -2.26
C VAL A 105 19.42 -11.83 -1.19
N LYS A 106 19.01 -12.11 0.05
CA LYS A 106 19.92 -12.41 1.15
C LYS A 106 20.78 -13.63 0.86
N MET A 107 20.26 -14.59 0.11
CA MET A 107 20.99 -15.78 -0.28
C MET A 107 21.84 -15.59 -1.55
N GLY A 108 21.87 -14.39 -2.11
CA GLY A 108 22.62 -14.12 -3.33
C GLY A 108 22.00 -14.65 -4.60
N LYS A 109 20.75 -15.08 -4.56
CA LYS A 109 20.06 -15.63 -5.74
C LYS A 109 19.41 -14.60 -6.61
N ALA A 110 19.28 -13.37 -6.11
CA ALA A 110 18.70 -12.26 -6.84
C ALA A 110 19.35 -10.97 -6.37
N SER A 111 19.29 -9.95 -7.19
CA SER A 111 19.78 -8.63 -6.81
C SER A 111 18.61 -7.80 -6.29
N TYR A 112 18.84 -7.09 -5.19
CA TYR A 112 17.88 -6.12 -4.72
C TYR A 112 17.93 -4.92 -5.67
N PRO A 113 16.79 -4.42 -6.15
CA PRO A 113 16.80 -3.26 -7.05
C PRO A 113 17.07 -1.98 -6.26
N HIS A 114 18.36 -1.65 -6.08
CA HIS A 114 18.77 -0.46 -5.35
C HIS A 114 18.26 0.82 -6.00
N ASP A 115 17.92 0.76 -7.28
CA ASP A 115 17.33 1.85 -8.02
C ASP A 115 15.80 1.79 -8.07
N ALA A 116 15.18 1.06 -7.12
CA ALA A 116 13.74 0.83 -7.13
C ALA A 116 12.93 2.13 -7.16
N ILE A 117 13.38 3.16 -6.44
CA ILE A 117 12.68 4.44 -6.42
C ILE A 117 12.77 5.12 -7.77
N GLU A 118 13.91 5.04 -8.44
CA GLU A 118 14.08 5.63 -9.77
C GLU A 118 13.24 4.94 -10.83
N GLN A 119 12.87 3.68 -10.60
CA GLN A 119 11.99 2.94 -11.51
C GLN A 119 10.52 3.37 -11.38
N LEU A 120 10.19 4.01 -10.29
CA LEU A 120 8.82 4.45 -10.03
C LEU A 120 8.53 5.77 -10.72
#